data_f25734d49eedbfe906f6eaddaf5ea3a1
#
_entry.id   f25734d49eedbfe906f6eaddaf5ea3a1
#
_cell.length_a   1.000
_cell.length_b   1.000
_cell.length_c   1.000
_cell.angle_alpha   90.00
_cell.angle_beta   90.00
_cell.angle_gamma   90.00
#
_symmetry.space_group_name_H-M   'P 1'
#
loop_
_entity.id
_entity.type
_entity.pdbx_description
1 polymer ?
#
loop_
_entity_poly.entity_id
_entity_poly.type
_entity_poly.pdbx_seq_one_letter_code
_entity_poly.pdbx_strand_id
1 'polypeptide(L)'
;KQAFSMSNLSRLASPEYGRGDLLQEQFENHLFGKTTFRDLEMHGKGPFAIISATDMGAGERLNFTQEYFDPMCLDLGGLRLARAVAASSSVPMVFAPITLNNNGGNCGYTLPPQLQMTGLESQKQQNATYQEFKNRFNKYSDSKTRPYIHLIDGGLTDNLGMRSLLDMTEIYPDKVLEQQIRSRNLRHIVVISVNAQNQISSNMDKTAAVPGFRDVVTAIVNIPIDQYTQESLRRFRAFVDKRNEASRQNGDGISFSFVSLNLKDLPPSALRDKVLNIPTSFYLPPEDVDNLRTAAAELMKQSQDYQKLLHEFAAHPNPESIFAEPPPPDPKDGKAAKKQNKPIP
;
A
#
# COMPACT_ATOMS: atom_id res chain seq x y z
N LYS A 1 8.93 7.29 -26.19
CA LYS A 1 9.66 8.24 -27.07
C LYS A 1 10.59 9.17 -26.27
N GLN A 2 10.24 9.63 -25.07
CA GLN A 2 11.09 10.53 -24.27
C GLN A 2 12.36 9.86 -23.73
N ALA A 3 12.32 8.57 -23.38
CA ALA A 3 13.52 7.84 -22.92
C ALA A 3 14.66 7.80 -23.94
N PHE A 4 14.35 8.00 -25.22
CA PHE A 4 15.31 7.99 -26.32
C PHE A 4 15.69 9.39 -26.84
N SER A 5 15.38 10.45 -26.06
CA SER A 5 15.91 11.78 -26.39
C SER A 5 17.42 11.83 -26.10
N MET A 6 18.18 12.60 -26.89
CA MET A 6 19.64 12.72 -26.71
C MET A 6 20.03 13.23 -25.31
N SER A 7 19.22 14.14 -24.73
CA SER A 7 19.44 14.63 -23.37
C SER A 7 19.20 13.55 -22.30
N ASN A 8 18.25 12.67 -22.50
CA ASN A 8 17.98 11.59 -21.55
C ASN A 8 18.94 10.42 -21.70
N LEU A 9 19.45 10.15 -22.90
CA LEU A 9 20.50 9.14 -23.12
C LEU A 9 21.77 9.46 -22.34
N SER A 10 22.22 10.72 -22.31
CA SER A 10 23.39 11.11 -21.53
C SER A 10 23.17 10.96 -20.01
N ARG A 11 21.96 11.28 -19.51
CA ARG A 11 21.60 11.12 -18.10
C ARG A 11 21.50 9.63 -17.69
N LEU A 12 20.93 8.79 -18.56
CA LEU A 12 20.83 7.35 -18.34
C LEU A 12 22.18 6.62 -18.39
N ALA A 13 23.24 7.27 -18.84
CA ALA A 13 24.61 6.77 -18.73
C ALA A 13 25.21 6.97 -17.33
N SER A 14 24.58 7.78 -16.47
CA SER A 14 24.98 7.92 -15.07
C SER A 14 24.54 6.70 -14.25
N PRO A 15 25.41 6.15 -13.39
CA PRO A 15 25.02 5.05 -12.50
C PRO A 15 23.99 5.45 -11.43
N GLU A 16 23.80 6.75 -11.20
CA GLU A 16 22.87 7.31 -10.18
C GLU A 16 21.51 7.70 -10.76
N TYR A 17 21.31 7.59 -12.07
CA TYR A 17 20.09 7.99 -12.74
C TYR A 17 19.56 6.88 -13.65
N GLY A 18 18.34 6.45 -13.40
CA GLY A 18 17.74 5.34 -14.13
C GLY A 18 16.38 5.68 -14.76
N ARG A 19 15.80 4.68 -15.43
CA ARG A 19 14.45 4.80 -16.01
C ARG A 19 13.36 5.03 -14.97
N GLY A 20 13.58 4.64 -13.69
CA GLY A 20 12.70 4.96 -12.57
C GLY A 20 12.66 6.47 -12.28
N ASP A 21 13.81 7.15 -12.35
CA ASP A 21 13.87 8.60 -12.16
C ASP A 21 13.21 9.36 -13.32
N LEU A 22 13.33 8.86 -14.56
CA LEU A 22 12.54 9.37 -15.69
C LEU A 22 11.04 9.21 -15.48
N LEU A 23 10.60 8.10 -14.88
CA LEU A 23 9.19 7.88 -14.54
C LEU A 23 8.72 8.89 -13.47
N GLN A 24 9.53 9.15 -12.45
CA GLN A 24 9.27 10.20 -11.48
C GLN A 24 9.06 11.56 -12.17
N GLU A 25 9.95 11.95 -13.07
CA GLU A 25 9.83 13.20 -13.82
C GLU A 25 8.54 13.28 -14.67
N GLN A 26 8.13 12.15 -15.27
CA GLN A 26 6.85 12.08 -15.98
C GLN A 26 5.67 12.35 -15.04
N PHE A 27 5.67 11.73 -13.86
CA PHE A 27 4.62 11.96 -12.87
C PHE A 27 4.64 13.39 -12.32
N GLU A 28 5.82 13.99 -12.12
CA GLU A 28 5.93 15.40 -11.76
C GLU A 28 5.38 16.33 -12.84
N ASN A 29 5.71 16.06 -14.11
CA ASN A 29 5.32 16.95 -15.21
C ASN A 29 3.84 16.86 -15.59
N HIS A 30 3.19 15.70 -15.37
CA HIS A 30 1.85 15.47 -15.90
C HIS A 30 0.77 15.23 -14.85
N LEU A 31 1.11 14.87 -13.60
CA LEU A 31 0.14 14.49 -12.59
C LEU A 31 0.28 15.28 -11.28
N PHE A 32 1.45 15.24 -10.66
CA PHE A 32 1.60 15.68 -9.27
C PHE A 32 2.32 17.02 -9.10
N GLY A 33 2.94 17.56 -10.15
CA GLY A 33 3.81 18.71 -10.00
C GLY A 33 4.93 18.45 -8.98
N LYS A 34 5.18 19.43 -8.15
CA LYS A 34 6.16 19.34 -7.06
C LYS A 34 5.54 18.96 -5.71
N THR A 35 4.33 18.41 -5.69
CA THR A 35 3.60 18.03 -4.49
C THR A 35 4.40 17.06 -3.62
N THR A 36 4.46 17.33 -2.34
CA THR A 36 5.09 16.51 -1.30
C THR A 36 4.04 15.85 -0.42
N PHE A 37 4.44 14.91 0.44
CA PHE A 37 3.54 14.33 1.43
C PHE A 37 3.02 15.37 2.43
N ARG A 38 3.84 16.37 2.81
CA ARG A 38 3.42 17.48 3.67
C ARG A 38 2.31 18.32 3.04
N ASP A 39 2.35 18.52 1.72
CA ASP A 39 1.29 19.24 1.02
C ASP A 39 -0.05 18.49 1.11
N LEU A 40 -0.04 17.14 1.05
CA LEU A 40 -1.25 16.33 1.24
C LEU A 40 -1.83 16.49 2.65
N GLU A 41 -0.97 16.49 3.68
CA GLU A 41 -1.40 16.69 5.08
C GLU A 41 -1.98 18.08 5.31
N MET A 42 -1.33 19.12 4.78
CA MET A 42 -1.79 20.51 4.95
C MET A 42 -3.13 20.80 4.25
N HIS A 43 -3.40 20.15 3.13
CA HIS A 43 -4.67 20.35 2.43
C HIS A 43 -5.86 19.63 3.09
N GLY A 44 -5.64 18.64 3.96
CA GLY A 44 -6.56 18.05 4.94
C GLY A 44 -7.94 17.57 4.47
N LYS A 45 -8.28 17.68 3.19
CA LYS A 45 -9.62 17.39 2.64
C LYS A 45 -9.72 16.09 1.86
N GLY A 46 -8.66 15.32 1.80
CA GLY A 46 -8.61 14.06 1.05
C GLY A 46 -8.44 12.84 1.95
N PRO A 47 -8.60 11.65 1.39
CA PRO A 47 -8.30 10.42 2.10
C PRO A 47 -6.79 10.31 2.38
N PHE A 48 -6.43 9.64 3.48
CA PHE A 48 -5.05 9.28 3.75
C PHE A 48 -4.56 8.26 2.72
N ALA A 49 -3.47 8.55 2.02
CA ALA A 49 -2.91 7.69 0.99
C ALA A 49 -1.69 6.93 1.53
N ILE A 50 -1.74 5.59 1.47
CA ILE A 50 -0.60 4.72 1.73
C ILE A 50 -0.09 4.20 0.39
N ILE A 51 1.13 4.58 0.02
CA ILE A 51 1.83 4.07 -1.15
C ILE A 51 2.82 3.01 -0.67
N SER A 52 2.89 1.87 -1.34
CA SER A 52 3.80 0.78 -0.99
C SER A 52 4.78 0.50 -2.10
N ALA A 53 6.02 0.17 -1.74
CA ALA A 53 7.03 -0.35 -2.64
C ALA A 53 7.67 -1.60 -2.03
N THR A 54 8.45 -2.32 -2.82
CA THR A 54 9.25 -3.45 -2.34
C THR A 54 10.70 -3.02 -2.18
N ASP A 55 11.26 -3.15 -0.97
CA ASP A 55 12.70 -3.05 -0.72
C ASP A 55 13.38 -4.27 -1.32
N MET A 56 14.09 -4.08 -2.42
CA MET A 56 14.74 -5.16 -3.18
C MET A 56 15.82 -5.88 -2.36
N GLY A 57 16.56 -5.14 -1.51
CA GLY A 57 17.62 -5.70 -0.70
C GLY A 57 17.14 -6.51 0.51
N ALA A 58 15.95 -6.17 1.04
CA ALA A 58 15.35 -6.89 2.17
C ALA A 58 14.32 -7.94 1.73
N GLY A 59 13.78 -7.84 0.53
CA GLY A 59 12.66 -8.66 0.07
C GLY A 59 11.35 -8.34 0.83
N GLU A 60 11.23 -7.13 1.37
CA GLU A 60 10.15 -6.73 2.26
C GLU A 60 9.38 -5.54 1.70
N ARG A 61 8.11 -5.40 2.12
CA ARG A 61 7.31 -4.22 1.83
C ARG A 61 7.83 -3.01 2.60
N LEU A 62 7.93 -1.87 1.91
CA LEU A 62 8.14 -0.55 2.49
C LEU A 62 6.92 0.32 2.18
N ASN A 63 6.24 0.80 3.22
CA ASN A 63 5.17 1.77 3.08
C ASN A 63 5.75 3.19 3.18
N PHE A 64 5.26 4.10 2.35
CA PHE A 64 5.56 5.51 2.48
C PHE A 64 4.68 6.13 3.56
N THR A 65 4.99 5.77 4.81
CA THR A 65 4.44 6.33 6.04
C THR A 65 5.58 6.74 6.97
N GLN A 66 5.33 7.68 7.87
CA GLN A 66 6.39 8.20 8.75
C GLN A 66 6.98 7.10 9.64
N GLU A 67 6.19 6.10 10.04
CA GLU A 67 6.65 4.96 10.86
C GLU A 67 7.76 4.14 10.18
N TYR A 68 7.76 4.07 8.84
CA TYR A 68 8.84 3.42 8.08
C TYR A 68 10.02 4.34 7.86
N PHE A 69 9.79 5.67 7.84
CA PHE A 69 10.82 6.67 7.56
C PHE A 69 11.59 7.08 8.82
N ASP A 70 10.96 7.03 9.99
CA ASP A 70 11.60 7.33 11.27
C ASP A 70 12.84 6.48 11.55
N PRO A 71 12.83 5.13 11.41
CA PRO A 71 14.04 4.31 11.58
C PRO A 71 15.18 4.68 10.64
N MET A 72 14.84 5.16 9.43
CA MET A 72 15.80 5.63 8.43
C MET A 72 16.29 7.07 8.70
N CYS A 73 15.79 7.72 9.74
CA CYS A 73 16.03 9.15 10.03
C CYS A 73 15.72 10.05 8.83
N LEU A 74 14.58 9.81 8.18
CA LEU A 74 14.08 10.55 7.02
C LEU A 74 12.75 11.24 7.34
N ASP A 75 12.59 12.45 6.83
CA ASP A 75 11.32 13.18 6.83
C ASP A 75 10.50 12.82 5.59
N LEU A 76 9.45 12.01 5.76
CA LEU A 76 8.52 11.70 4.69
C LEU A 76 7.84 12.97 4.14
N GLY A 77 7.54 13.93 5.02
CA GLY A 77 6.86 15.16 4.64
C GLY A 77 7.57 15.92 3.51
N GLY A 78 8.90 15.88 3.47
CA GLY A 78 9.70 16.50 2.42
C GLY A 78 9.81 15.69 1.12
N LEU A 79 9.37 14.43 1.11
CA LEU A 79 9.49 13.56 -0.06
C LEU A 79 8.44 13.93 -1.12
N ARG A 80 8.85 13.95 -2.41
CA ARG A 80 7.96 14.13 -3.55
C ARG A 80 7.00 12.93 -3.69
N LEU A 81 5.72 13.23 -3.84
CA LEU A 81 4.70 12.20 -4.09
C LEU A 81 5.03 11.38 -5.35
N ALA A 82 5.47 12.07 -6.40
CA ALA A 82 5.89 11.44 -7.65
C ALA A 82 6.99 10.39 -7.46
N ARG A 83 7.92 10.58 -6.50
CA ARG A 83 9.00 9.62 -6.22
C ARG A 83 8.46 8.35 -5.59
N ALA A 84 7.53 8.47 -4.65
CA ALA A 84 6.89 7.32 -4.01
C ALA A 84 6.05 6.51 -5.04
N VAL A 85 5.27 7.22 -5.88
CA VAL A 85 4.47 6.57 -6.93
C VAL A 85 5.36 5.91 -7.98
N ALA A 86 6.48 6.54 -8.36
CA ALA A 86 7.45 5.94 -9.28
C ALA A 86 8.08 4.67 -8.68
N ALA A 87 8.43 4.68 -7.38
CA ALA A 87 8.94 3.50 -6.69
C ALA A 87 7.91 2.36 -6.69
N SER A 88 6.65 2.68 -6.35
CA SER A 88 5.54 1.72 -6.35
C SER A 88 5.24 1.12 -7.73
N SER A 89 5.57 1.84 -8.79
CA SER A 89 5.31 1.45 -10.19
C SER A 89 6.58 0.98 -10.93
N SER A 90 7.70 0.82 -10.23
CA SER A 90 8.98 0.39 -10.83
C SER A 90 9.00 -1.12 -11.09
N VAL A 91 8.21 -1.54 -12.09
CA VAL A 91 8.13 -2.95 -12.52
C VAL A 91 9.51 -3.43 -12.95
N PRO A 92 10.01 -4.55 -12.39
CA PRO A 92 11.30 -5.13 -12.78
C PRO A 92 11.40 -5.33 -14.30
N MET A 93 12.59 -5.18 -14.84
CA MET A 93 12.91 -5.24 -16.28
C MET A 93 12.42 -4.02 -17.10
N VAL A 94 11.34 -3.34 -16.69
CA VAL A 94 10.81 -2.17 -17.41
C VAL A 94 11.45 -0.89 -16.87
N PHE A 95 11.50 -0.75 -15.55
CA PHE A 95 12.07 0.42 -14.87
C PHE A 95 13.25 0.04 -13.98
N ALA A 96 14.16 0.99 -13.78
CA ALA A 96 15.20 0.87 -12.78
C ALA A 96 14.62 1.09 -11.38
N PRO A 97 15.20 0.47 -10.33
CA PRO A 97 14.81 0.75 -8.95
C PRO A 97 14.94 2.23 -8.61
N ILE A 98 14.09 2.70 -7.72
CA ILE A 98 14.21 4.01 -7.09
C ILE A 98 15.06 3.86 -5.83
N THR A 99 16.10 4.68 -5.71
CA THR A 99 17.00 4.65 -4.55
C THR A 99 16.65 5.74 -3.56
N LEU A 100 16.56 5.38 -2.27
CA LEU A 100 16.49 6.29 -1.14
C LEU A 100 17.79 6.21 -0.35
N ASN A 101 18.23 7.35 0.20
CA ASN A 101 19.28 7.36 1.22
C ASN A 101 18.73 6.77 2.51
N ASN A 102 19.59 6.10 3.27
CA ASN A 102 19.28 5.67 4.63
C ASN A 102 20.22 6.39 5.61
N ASN A 103 19.64 7.17 6.53
CA ASN A 103 20.36 7.88 7.57
C ASN A 103 20.15 7.24 8.95
N GLY A 104 19.65 6.01 9.00
CA GLY A 104 19.34 5.29 10.23
C GLY A 104 20.51 5.26 11.21
N GLY A 105 20.18 5.39 12.49
CA GLY A 105 21.17 5.49 13.58
C GLY A 105 21.70 6.90 13.86
N ASN A 106 21.37 7.91 13.03
CA ASN A 106 21.91 9.26 13.19
C ASN A 106 20.98 10.23 13.96
N CYS A 107 19.70 9.89 14.17
CA CYS A 107 18.72 10.76 14.81
C CYS A 107 18.29 10.30 16.22
N GLY A 108 18.89 9.26 16.75
CA GLY A 108 18.53 8.73 18.07
C GLY A 108 17.11 8.13 18.15
N TYR A 109 16.51 7.77 17.02
CA TYR A 109 15.18 7.17 17.00
C TYR A 109 15.15 5.83 17.73
N THR A 110 14.11 5.62 18.52
CA THR A 110 13.85 4.37 19.24
C THR A 110 12.43 3.89 18.94
N LEU A 111 12.18 2.60 19.01
CA LEU A 111 10.85 2.03 18.85
C LEU A 111 9.84 2.73 19.78
N PRO A 112 8.64 3.08 19.29
CA PRO A 112 7.59 3.65 20.13
C PRO A 112 7.30 2.79 21.36
N PRO A 113 7.01 3.39 22.54
CA PRO A 113 6.78 2.67 23.80
C PRO A 113 5.73 1.56 23.68
N GLN A 114 4.69 1.78 22.84
CA GLN A 114 3.62 0.80 22.59
C GLN A 114 4.16 -0.49 21.95
N LEU A 115 5.27 -0.40 21.24
CA LEU A 115 5.94 -1.53 20.60
C LEU A 115 7.11 -2.08 21.43
N GLN A 116 7.56 -1.31 22.44
CA GLN A 116 8.60 -1.75 23.40
C GLN A 116 8.02 -2.53 24.60
N MET A 117 6.69 -2.61 24.76
CA MET A 117 6.03 -3.08 25.99
C MET A 117 6.56 -4.44 26.47
N THR A 118 7.27 -4.39 27.58
CA THR A 118 7.99 -5.47 28.23
C THR A 118 7.11 -6.50 28.96
N GLY A 119 5.85 -6.20 29.25
CA GLY A 119 4.95 -7.08 29.97
C GLY A 119 4.25 -8.16 29.15
N LEU A 120 4.36 -8.14 27.81
CA LEU A 120 3.75 -9.09 26.88
C LEU A 120 4.81 -9.88 26.10
N GLU A 121 6.05 -9.84 26.53
CA GLU A 121 7.21 -10.39 25.81
C GLU A 121 7.07 -11.89 25.50
N SER A 122 6.49 -12.67 26.40
CA SER A 122 6.35 -14.12 26.17
C SER A 122 5.35 -14.47 25.04
N GLN A 123 4.29 -13.68 24.86
CA GLN A 123 3.36 -13.87 23.75
C GLN A 123 3.86 -13.18 22.46
N LYS A 124 4.52 -12.03 22.57
CA LYS A 124 5.07 -11.29 21.42
C LYS A 124 6.33 -11.94 20.86
N GLN A 125 7.16 -12.57 21.68
CA GLN A 125 8.33 -13.33 21.20
C GLN A 125 7.94 -14.52 20.34
N GLN A 126 6.72 -15.05 20.50
CA GLN A 126 6.18 -16.12 19.67
C GLN A 126 5.44 -15.61 18.42
N ASN A 127 5.18 -14.31 18.33
CA ASN A 127 4.50 -13.74 17.18
C ASN A 127 5.51 -13.42 16.07
N ALA A 128 5.49 -14.23 15.00
CA ALA A 128 6.39 -14.09 13.85
C ALA A 128 6.31 -12.70 13.20
N THR A 129 5.12 -12.14 13.05
CA THR A 129 4.89 -10.83 12.42
C THR A 129 5.53 -9.70 13.24
N TYR A 130 5.47 -9.77 14.58
CA TYR A 130 6.14 -8.81 15.45
C TYR A 130 7.67 -8.91 15.32
N GLN A 131 8.21 -10.13 15.26
CA GLN A 131 9.65 -10.33 15.08
C GLN A 131 10.13 -9.82 13.70
N GLU A 132 9.36 -10.05 12.65
CA GLU A 132 9.63 -9.48 11.31
C GLU A 132 9.64 -7.96 11.36
N PHE A 133 8.66 -7.34 12.02
CA PHE A 133 8.60 -5.89 12.21
C PHE A 133 9.83 -5.37 12.94
N LYS A 134 10.22 -5.99 14.07
CA LYS A 134 11.41 -5.63 14.84
C LYS A 134 12.69 -5.78 14.02
N ASN A 135 12.81 -6.86 13.27
CA ASN A 135 13.95 -7.10 12.39
C ASN A 135 14.04 -6.04 11.29
N ARG A 136 12.92 -5.65 10.71
CA ARG A 136 12.83 -4.58 9.72
C ARG A 136 13.28 -3.25 10.30
N PHE A 137 12.79 -2.90 11.50
CA PHE A 137 13.24 -1.71 12.23
C PHE A 137 14.75 -1.69 12.38
N ASN A 138 15.36 -2.78 12.86
CA ASN A 138 16.80 -2.89 13.03
C ASN A 138 17.56 -2.71 11.71
N LYS A 139 17.07 -3.30 10.60
CA LYS A 139 17.70 -3.16 9.28
C LYS A 139 17.68 -1.70 8.79
N TYR A 140 16.60 -0.96 9.03
CA TYR A 140 16.49 0.43 8.61
C TYR A 140 17.23 1.40 9.54
N SER A 141 17.43 1.03 10.79
CA SER A 141 18.19 1.83 11.75
C SER A 141 19.73 1.74 11.58
N ASP A 142 20.21 0.89 10.67
CA ASP A 142 21.64 0.69 10.42
C ASP A 142 22.06 1.20 9.04
N SER A 143 22.34 2.50 8.96
CA SER A 143 22.85 3.10 7.71
C SER A 143 24.31 2.74 7.41
N LYS A 144 25.06 2.17 8.34
CA LYS A 144 26.46 1.76 8.10
C LYS A 144 26.52 0.54 7.19
N THR A 145 25.64 -0.43 7.42
CA THR A 145 25.56 -1.64 6.59
C THR A 145 24.64 -1.45 5.40
N ARG A 146 23.64 -0.56 5.50
CA ARG A 146 22.65 -0.30 4.46
C ARG A 146 22.48 1.22 4.21
N PRO A 147 23.46 1.88 3.60
CA PRO A 147 23.37 3.33 3.34
C PRO A 147 22.33 3.71 2.29
N TYR A 148 21.89 2.75 1.47
CA TYR A 148 20.89 2.94 0.42
C TYR A 148 19.80 1.88 0.48
N ILE A 149 18.57 2.28 0.16
CA ILE A 149 17.41 1.41 0.01
C ILE A 149 16.96 1.47 -1.46
N HIS A 150 16.96 0.32 -2.13
CA HIS A 150 16.54 0.22 -3.54
C HIS A 150 15.12 -0.31 -3.61
N LEU A 151 14.22 0.47 -4.18
CA LEU A 151 12.79 0.20 -4.23
C LEU A 151 12.35 -0.19 -5.63
N ILE A 152 11.55 -1.24 -5.70
CA ILE A 152 10.89 -1.73 -6.91
C ILE A 152 9.37 -1.82 -6.66
N ASP A 153 8.63 -2.25 -7.67
CA ASP A 153 7.16 -2.33 -7.66
C ASP A 153 6.60 -2.95 -6.37
N GLY A 154 5.61 -2.27 -5.80
CA GLY A 154 4.96 -2.69 -4.55
C GLY A 154 4.17 -3.98 -4.67
N GLY A 155 3.69 -4.30 -5.87
CA GLY A 155 2.90 -5.51 -6.12
C GLY A 155 3.65 -6.82 -5.85
N LEU A 156 4.99 -6.80 -5.85
CA LEU A 156 5.80 -7.97 -5.54
C LEU A 156 5.63 -8.48 -4.10
N THR A 157 5.37 -7.58 -3.14
CA THR A 157 5.22 -7.95 -1.73
C THR A 157 3.81 -7.72 -1.19
N ASP A 158 3.04 -6.78 -1.75
CA ASP A 158 1.66 -6.49 -1.33
C ASP A 158 0.85 -5.83 -2.45
N ASN A 159 0.45 -6.61 -3.44
CA ASN A 159 -0.24 -6.12 -4.64
C ASN A 159 -1.57 -5.38 -4.34
N LEU A 160 -2.26 -5.75 -3.28
CA LEU A 160 -3.54 -5.13 -2.88
C LEU A 160 -3.41 -4.08 -1.76
N GLY A 161 -2.22 -3.88 -1.19
CA GLY A 161 -2.02 -3.01 -0.04
C GLY A 161 -2.68 -3.50 1.26
N MET A 162 -3.15 -4.76 1.31
CA MET A 162 -3.94 -5.30 2.42
C MET A 162 -3.07 -5.87 3.55
N ARG A 163 -1.86 -6.29 3.24
CA ARG A 163 -0.97 -6.91 4.24
C ARG A 163 -0.59 -5.93 5.35
N SER A 164 -0.50 -4.64 5.04
CA SER A 164 -0.28 -3.60 6.05
C SER A 164 -1.35 -3.59 7.12
N LEU A 165 -2.62 -3.72 6.72
CA LEU A 165 -3.75 -3.77 7.66
C LEU A 165 -3.72 -5.05 8.49
N LEU A 166 -3.40 -6.20 7.88
CA LEU A 166 -3.27 -7.48 8.59
C LEU A 166 -2.13 -7.45 9.60
N ASP A 167 -0.94 -6.98 9.18
CA ASP A 167 0.24 -6.89 10.06
C ASP A 167 -0.04 -6.01 11.28
N MET A 168 -0.72 -4.87 11.10
CA MET A 168 -1.10 -4.01 12.23
C MET A 168 -2.00 -4.76 13.23
N THR A 169 -2.92 -5.60 12.76
CA THR A 169 -3.79 -6.37 13.64
C THR A 169 -3.07 -7.49 14.38
N GLU A 170 -1.97 -7.99 13.83
CA GLU A 170 -1.12 -9.01 14.46
C GLU A 170 -0.07 -8.40 15.40
N ILE A 171 0.45 -7.20 15.08
CA ILE A 171 1.46 -6.49 15.87
C ILE A 171 0.84 -5.86 17.12
N TYR A 172 -0.34 -5.23 16.99
CA TYR A 172 -1.00 -4.59 18.11
C TYR A 172 -1.94 -5.57 18.83
N PRO A 173 -1.94 -5.58 20.18
CA PRO A 173 -2.92 -6.35 20.94
C PRO A 173 -4.35 -5.95 20.56
N ASP A 174 -5.26 -6.93 20.54
CA ASP A 174 -6.68 -6.71 20.21
C ASP A 174 -7.30 -5.56 21.01
N LYS A 175 -6.97 -5.45 22.31
CA LYS A 175 -7.44 -4.36 23.18
C LYS A 175 -7.01 -2.97 22.71
N VAL A 176 -5.81 -2.83 22.13
CA VAL A 176 -5.32 -1.53 21.63
C VAL A 176 -6.10 -1.14 20.38
N LEU A 177 -6.32 -2.07 19.46
CA LEU A 177 -7.12 -1.83 18.27
C LEU A 177 -8.57 -1.47 18.64
N GLU A 178 -9.19 -2.24 19.54
CA GLU A 178 -10.54 -1.95 20.04
C GLU A 178 -10.64 -0.59 20.71
N GLN A 179 -9.65 -0.21 21.53
CA GLN A 179 -9.60 1.10 22.16
C GLN A 179 -9.52 2.22 21.13
N GLN A 180 -8.71 2.08 20.08
CA GLN A 180 -8.60 3.05 19.00
C GLN A 180 -9.91 3.20 18.22
N ILE A 181 -10.58 2.08 17.92
CA ILE A 181 -11.89 2.08 17.24
C ILE A 181 -12.93 2.79 18.11
N ARG A 182 -13.00 2.46 19.39
CA ARG A 182 -13.95 3.03 20.35
C ARG A 182 -13.69 4.52 20.61
N SER A 183 -12.43 4.92 20.77
CA SER A 183 -12.07 6.33 21.02
C SER A 183 -12.44 7.25 19.86
N ARG A 184 -12.50 6.70 18.65
CA ARG A 184 -12.93 7.42 17.43
C ARG A 184 -14.43 7.27 17.14
N ASN A 185 -15.18 6.61 18.02
CA ASN A 185 -16.61 6.32 17.85
C ASN A 185 -16.96 5.62 16.54
N LEU A 186 -16.04 4.79 16.02
CA LEU A 186 -16.26 4.03 14.80
C LEU A 186 -17.20 2.85 15.08
N ARG A 187 -18.24 2.71 14.27
CA ARG A 187 -19.22 1.62 14.34
C ARG A 187 -19.08 0.65 13.18
N HIS A 188 -18.73 1.17 12.02
CA HIS A 188 -18.57 0.38 10.81
C HIS A 188 -17.19 0.60 10.22
N ILE A 189 -16.49 -0.48 9.94
CA ILE A 189 -15.21 -0.47 9.25
C ILE A 189 -15.39 -1.24 7.95
N VAL A 190 -15.24 -0.54 6.84
CA VAL A 190 -15.42 -1.11 5.50
C VAL A 190 -14.10 -1.13 4.78
N VAL A 191 -13.72 -2.29 4.26
CA VAL A 191 -12.57 -2.41 3.37
C VAL A 191 -13.05 -2.85 2.00
N ILE A 192 -12.72 -2.08 0.98
CA ILE A 192 -13.02 -2.39 -0.41
C ILE A 192 -11.70 -2.66 -1.12
N SER A 193 -11.52 -3.90 -1.56
CA SER A 193 -10.37 -4.32 -2.37
C SER A 193 -10.74 -4.30 -3.84
N VAL A 194 -9.95 -3.62 -4.65
CA VAL A 194 -10.13 -3.57 -6.11
C VAL A 194 -8.91 -4.22 -6.76
N ASN A 195 -9.12 -5.36 -7.40
CA ASN A 195 -8.07 -6.11 -8.09
C ASN A 195 -8.28 -6.06 -9.61
N ALA A 196 -7.45 -5.27 -10.27
CA ALA A 196 -7.41 -5.16 -11.73
C ALA A 196 -6.33 -6.04 -12.36
N GLN A 197 -5.89 -7.10 -11.68
CA GLN A 197 -4.85 -7.98 -12.16
C GLN A 197 -5.29 -8.73 -13.43
N ASN A 198 -4.43 -8.67 -14.46
CA ASN A 198 -4.62 -9.35 -15.72
C ASN A 198 -4.59 -10.87 -15.55
N GLN A 199 -5.17 -11.58 -16.52
CA GLN A 199 -4.95 -13.00 -16.62
C GLN A 199 -3.52 -13.27 -17.11
N ILE A 200 -2.81 -14.20 -16.45
CA ILE A 200 -1.53 -14.70 -16.99
C ILE A 200 -1.85 -15.30 -18.35
N SER A 201 -1.19 -14.80 -19.39
CA SER A 201 -1.49 -15.22 -20.77
C SER A 201 -1.25 -16.72 -20.93
N SER A 202 -2.33 -17.46 -21.22
CA SER A 202 -2.27 -18.89 -21.57
C SER A 202 -1.78 -19.15 -23.00
N ASN A 203 -1.24 -18.14 -23.69
CA ASN A 203 -0.75 -18.31 -25.05
C ASN A 203 0.48 -19.22 -25.12
N MET A 204 1.24 -19.32 -24.02
CA MET A 204 2.38 -20.24 -23.93
C MET A 204 1.93 -21.71 -24.06
N ASP A 205 0.73 -22.03 -23.56
CA ASP A 205 0.22 -23.41 -23.53
C ASP A 205 -0.42 -23.83 -24.88
N LYS A 206 -0.55 -22.89 -25.83
CA LYS A 206 -1.14 -23.17 -27.15
C LYS A 206 -0.16 -23.82 -28.13
N THR A 207 1.11 -23.82 -27.81
CA THR A 207 2.17 -24.39 -28.66
C THR A 207 3.14 -25.24 -27.86
N ALA A 208 3.75 -26.23 -28.49
CA ALA A 208 4.86 -27.01 -27.88
C ALA A 208 6.21 -26.27 -27.92
N ALA A 209 6.24 -25.03 -28.42
CA ALA A 209 7.47 -24.24 -28.48
C ALA A 209 7.92 -23.85 -27.06
N VAL A 210 9.20 -23.85 -26.81
CA VAL A 210 9.79 -23.42 -25.55
C VAL A 210 9.50 -21.93 -25.37
N PRO A 211 8.88 -21.50 -24.19
CA PRO A 211 8.63 -20.11 -23.93
C PRO A 211 9.88 -19.24 -24.00
N GLY A 212 9.75 -18.05 -24.55
CA GLY A 212 10.85 -17.09 -24.65
C GLY A 212 11.30 -16.56 -23.29
N PHE A 213 12.53 -16.02 -23.22
CA PHE A 213 13.07 -15.43 -21.98
C PHE A 213 12.13 -14.41 -21.34
N ARG A 214 11.51 -13.56 -22.14
CA ARG A 214 10.54 -12.55 -21.65
C ARG A 214 9.32 -13.20 -21.00
N ASP A 215 8.80 -14.27 -21.57
CA ASP A 215 7.63 -14.97 -21.05
C ASP A 215 7.94 -15.63 -19.70
N VAL A 216 9.12 -16.28 -19.62
CA VAL A 216 9.62 -16.90 -18.39
C VAL A 216 9.79 -15.86 -17.27
N VAL A 217 10.43 -14.72 -17.55
CA VAL A 217 10.63 -13.66 -16.55
C VAL A 217 9.29 -13.05 -16.13
N THR A 218 8.37 -12.82 -17.06
CA THR A 218 7.03 -12.33 -16.74
C THR A 218 6.30 -13.32 -15.83
N ALA A 219 6.41 -14.63 -16.10
CA ALA A 219 5.81 -15.66 -15.25
C ALA A 219 6.44 -15.67 -13.83
N ILE A 220 7.77 -15.60 -13.73
CA ILE A 220 8.49 -15.54 -12.43
C ILE A 220 8.01 -14.37 -11.57
N VAL A 221 7.68 -13.22 -12.16
CA VAL A 221 7.18 -12.04 -11.44
C VAL A 221 5.70 -12.21 -11.09
N ASN A 222 4.88 -12.62 -12.05
CA ASN A 222 3.41 -12.60 -11.88
C ASN A 222 2.87 -13.78 -11.05
N ILE A 223 3.48 -14.95 -11.10
CA ILE A 223 3.01 -16.12 -10.35
C ILE A 223 3.03 -15.87 -8.83
N PRO A 224 4.14 -15.41 -8.22
CA PRO A 224 4.14 -15.08 -6.80
C PRO A 224 3.13 -13.97 -6.44
N ILE A 225 3.02 -12.93 -7.26
CA ILE A 225 2.06 -11.84 -7.07
C ILE A 225 0.63 -12.39 -6.98
N ASP A 226 0.24 -13.28 -7.91
CA ASP A 226 -1.09 -13.88 -7.90
C ASP A 226 -1.33 -14.74 -6.65
N GLN A 227 -0.37 -15.60 -6.30
CA GLN A 227 -0.46 -16.44 -5.12
C GLN A 227 -0.57 -15.62 -3.82
N TYR A 228 0.27 -14.61 -3.65
CA TYR A 228 0.21 -13.71 -2.48
C TYR A 228 -1.09 -12.89 -2.45
N THR A 229 -1.61 -12.47 -3.59
CA THR A 229 -2.89 -11.79 -3.71
C THR A 229 -4.02 -12.66 -3.18
N GLN A 230 -4.11 -13.91 -3.64
CA GLN A 230 -5.14 -14.86 -3.19
C GLN A 230 -5.03 -15.17 -1.69
N GLU A 231 -3.82 -15.34 -1.19
CA GLU A 231 -3.59 -15.57 0.24
C GLU A 231 -4.00 -14.36 1.07
N SER A 232 -3.66 -13.14 0.66
CA SER A 232 -4.05 -11.92 1.36
C SER A 232 -5.57 -11.75 1.41
N LEU A 233 -6.28 -12.05 0.33
CA LEU A 233 -7.75 -12.02 0.29
C LEU A 233 -8.37 -13.04 1.28
N ARG A 234 -7.85 -14.28 1.29
CA ARG A 234 -8.34 -15.32 2.22
C ARG A 234 -8.10 -14.94 3.68
N ARG A 235 -6.88 -14.49 4.02
CA ARG A 235 -6.53 -14.07 5.37
C ARG A 235 -7.38 -12.90 5.84
N PHE A 236 -7.60 -11.93 4.96
CA PHE A 236 -8.40 -10.75 5.32
C PHE A 236 -9.88 -11.12 5.54
N ARG A 237 -10.44 -12.00 4.74
CA ARG A 237 -11.80 -12.51 4.93
C ARG A 237 -11.94 -13.23 6.28
N ALA A 238 -11.02 -14.12 6.58
CA ALA A 238 -10.98 -14.81 7.88
C ALA A 238 -10.82 -13.84 9.08
N PHE A 239 -10.04 -12.79 8.91
CA PHE A 239 -9.91 -11.73 9.91
C PHE A 239 -11.25 -11.01 10.16
N VAL A 240 -11.94 -10.60 9.11
CA VAL A 240 -13.26 -9.94 9.21
C VAL A 240 -14.27 -10.83 9.89
N ASP A 241 -14.35 -12.10 9.51
CA ASP A 241 -15.26 -13.07 10.12
C ASP A 241 -14.99 -13.25 11.63
N LYS A 242 -13.72 -13.42 12.00
CA LYS A 242 -13.29 -13.52 13.40
C LYS A 242 -13.66 -12.27 14.21
N ARG A 243 -13.46 -11.07 13.62
CA ARG A 243 -13.77 -9.80 14.30
C ARG A 243 -15.26 -9.60 14.49
N ASN A 244 -16.06 -9.90 13.49
CA ASN A 244 -17.51 -9.83 13.59
C ASN A 244 -18.06 -10.81 14.62
N GLU A 245 -17.49 -12.00 14.70
CA GLU A 245 -17.89 -12.98 15.73
C GLU A 245 -17.53 -12.47 17.14
N ALA A 246 -16.32 -11.96 17.35
CA ALA A 246 -15.91 -11.36 18.63
C ALA A 246 -16.80 -10.17 19.02
N SER A 247 -17.14 -9.30 18.05
CA SER A 247 -18.01 -8.16 18.27
C SER A 247 -19.42 -8.58 18.70
N ARG A 248 -19.99 -9.63 18.08
CA ARG A 248 -21.28 -10.20 18.50
C ARG A 248 -21.25 -10.73 19.93
N GLN A 249 -20.18 -11.46 20.29
CA GLN A 249 -20.01 -12.05 21.63
C GLN A 249 -19.84 -10.96 22.70
N ASN A 250 -19.10 -9.91 22.40
CA ASN A 250 -18.84 -8.79 23.33
C ASN A 250 -19.95 -7.75 23.37
N GLY A 251 -20.87 -7.74 22.40
CA GLY A 251 -21.95 -6.74 22.31
C GLY A 251 -21.45 -5.33 22.07
N ASP A 252 -20.27 -5.13 21.45
CA ASP A 252 -19.64 -3.81 21.28
C ASP A 252 -20.23 -2.98 20.13
N GLY A 253 -21.04 -3.60 19.27
CA GLY A 253 -21.74 -2.96 18.16
C GLY A 253 -20.80 -2.50 17.03
N ILE A 254 -19.59 -3.03 16.94
CA ILE A 254 -18.65 -2.75 15.86
C ILE A 254 -18.83 -3.79 14.77
N SER A 255 -18.96 -3.37 13.52
CA SER A 255 -19.03 -4.27 12.36
C SER A 255 -17.90 -4.03 11.39
N PHE A 256 -17.44 -5.12 10.78
CA PHE A 256 -16.44 -5.12 9.72
C PHE A 256 -17.06 -5.67 8.44
N SER A 257 -16.94 -4.94 7.34
CA SER A 257 -17.38 -5.38 6.03
C SER A 257 -16.21 -5.44 5.07
N PHE A 258 -16.14 -6.50 4.29
CA PHE A 258 -15.11 -6.69 3.28
C PHE A 258 -15.74 -6.93 1.92
N VAL A 259 -15.48 -6.02 0.99
CA VAL A 259 -15.90 -6.12 -0.41
C VAL A 259 -14.68 -6.37 -1.28
N SER A 260 -14.66 -7.47 -2.01
CA SER A 260 -13.62 -7.77 -2.99
C SER A 260 -14.18 -7.67 -4.40
N LEU A 261 -13.63 -6.73 -5.19
CA LEU A 261 -13.95 -6.54 -6.59
C LEU A 261 -12.75 -6.98 -7.43
N ASN A 262 -12.91 -8.05 -8.19
CA ASN A 262 -11.82 -8.63 -8.98
C ASN A 262 -12.31 -8.79 -10.44
N LEU A 263 -11.54 -8.34 -11.42
CA LEU A 263 -11.89 -8.49 -12.84
C LEU A 263 -12.13 -9.95 -13.25
N LYS A 264 -11.45 -10.89 -12.59
CA LYS A 264 -11.63 -12.33 -12.83
C LYS A 264 -13.03 -12.84 -12.43
N ASP A 265 -13.73 -12.12 -11.56
CA ASP A 265 -15.06 -12.49 -11.04
C ASP A 265 -16.21 -12.05 -11.97
N LEU A 266 -15.91 -11.31 -13.03
CA LEU A 266 -16.90 -11.02 -14.07
C LEU A 266 -17.40 -12.32 -14.71
N PRO A 267 -18.71 -12.41 -15.01
CA PRO A 267 -19.25 -13.56 -15.73
C PRO A 267 -18.64 -13.67 -17.12
N PRO A 268 -18.56 -14.87 -17.69
CA PRO A 268 -18.08 -15.09 -19.07
C PRO A 268 -18.81 -14.16 -20.06
N SER A 269 -18.07 -13.26 -20.70
CA SER A 269 -18.60 -12.26 -21.61
C SER A 269 -17.48 -11.67 -22.46
N ALA A 270 -17.85 -11.05 -23.60
CA ALA A 270 -16.90 -10.32 -24.43
C ALA A 270 -16.21 -9.17 -23.66
N LEU A 271 -16.91 -8.54 -22.73
CA LEU A 271 -16.34 -7.50 -21.86
C LEU A 271 -15.25 -8.09 -20.94
N ARG A 272 -15.56 -9.21 -20.28
CA ARG A 272 -14.57 -9.92 -19.43
C ARG A 272 -13.31 -10.28 -20.21
N ASP A 273 -13.47 -10.85 -21.39
CA ASP A 273 -12.34 -11.24 -22.22
C ASP A 273 -11.50 -10.04 -22.64
N LYS A 274 -12.13 -8.91 -22.97
CA LYS A 274 -11.43 -7.66 -23.28
C LYS A 274 -10.65 -7.16 -22.07
N VAL A 275 -11.29 -6.97 -20.92
CA VAL A 275 -10.63 -6.32 -19.75
C VAL A 275 -9.54 -7.18 -19.14
N LEU A 276 -9.65 -8.50 -19.17
CA LEU A 276 -8.60 -9.40 -18.67
C LEU A 276 -7.35 -9.45 -19.58
N ASN A 277 -7.47 -8.99 -20.82
CA ASN A 277 -6.38 -8.91 -21.78
C ASN A 277 -5.79 -7.50 -21.95
N ILE A 278 -6.31 -6.48 -21.24
CA ILE A 278 -5.73 -5.13 -21.26
C ILE A 278 -4.32 -5.20 -20.65
N PRO A 279 -3.29 -4.75 -21.38
CA PRO A 279 -1.92 -4.82 -20.86
C PRO A 279 -1.70 -3.83 -19.71
N THR A 280 -0.83 -4.18 -18.77
CA THR A 280 -0.33 -3.23 -17.77
C THR A 280 0.48 -2.14 -18.47
N SER A 281 -0.07 -0.93 -18.55
CA SER A 281 0.52 0.18 -19.29
C SER A 281 0.13 1.52 -18.66
N PHE A 282 1.02 2.51 -18.76
CA PHE A 282 0.73 3.91 -18.38
C PHE A 282 -0.10 4.66 -19.45
N TYR A 283 -0.33 4.05 -20.58
CA TYR A 283 -1.20 4.59 -21.63
C TYR A 283 -2.21 3.51 -22.01
N LEU A 284 -3.47 3.83 -21.82
CA LEU A 284 -4.59 3.01 -22.29
C LEU A 284 -5.38 3.78 -23.35
N PRO A 285 -5.80 3.12 -24.44
CA PRO A 285 -6.78 3.70 -25.36
C PRO A 285 -8.08 4.07 -24.63
N PRO A 286 -8.80 5.10 -25.06
CA PRO A 286 -10.07 5.49 -24.43
C PRO A 286 -11.08 4.34 -24.33
N GLU A 287 -11.16 3.49 -25.35
CA GLU A 287 -12.03 2.30 -25.35
C GLU A 287 -11.70 1.34 -24.19
N ASP A 288 -10.42 1.10 -23.90
CA ASP A 288 -10.03 0.23 -22.79
C ASP A 288 -10.38 0.83 -21.43
N VAL A 289 -10.26 2.15 -21.28
CA VAL A 289 -10.71 2.87 -20.08
C VAL A 289 -12.22 2.73 -19.89
N ASP A 290 -13.01 2.89 -20.95
CA ASP A 290 -14.46 2.77 -20.89
C ASP A 290 -14.89 1.31 -20.61
N ASN A 291 -14.21 0.32 -21.19
CA ASN A 291 -14.43 -1.09 -20.88
C ASN A 291 -14.15 -1.40 -19.41
N LEU A 292 -13.06 -0.87 -18.83
CA LEU A 292 -12.73 -1.04 -17.41
C LEU A 292 -13.77 -0.37 -16.50
N ARG A 293 -14.26 0.82 -16.86
CA ARG A 293 -15.33 1.50 -16.11
C ARG A 293 -16.63 0.71 -16.12
N THR A 294 -17.00 0.17 -17.27
CA THR A 294 -18.17 -0.70 -17.42
C THR A 294 -18.02 -1.96 -16.59
N ALA A 295 -16.85 -2.61 -16.67
CA ALA A 295 -16.54 -3.79 -15.87
C ALA A 295 -16.64 -3.54 -14.37
N ALA A 296 -16.10 -2.40 -13.89
CA ALA A 296 -16.21 -2.01 -12.49
C ALA A 296 -17.67 -1.82 -12.05
N ALA A 297 -18.49 -1.16 -12.87
CA ALA A 297 -19.91 -0.97 -12.58
C ALA A 297 -20.68 -2.32 -12.51
N GLU A 298 -20.38 -3.24 -13.42
CA GLU A 298 -20.98 -4.58 -13.41
C GLU A 298 -20.55 -5.38 -12.18
N LEU A 299 -19.26 -5.36 -11.82
CA LEU A 299 -18.76 -6.02 -10.61
C LEU A 299 -19.44 -5.49 -9.34
N MET A 300 -19.56 -4.18 -9.18
CA MET A 300 -20.26 -3.58 -8.04
C MET A 300 -21.73 -4.00 -7.99
N LYS A 301 -22.41 -4.02 -9.13
CA LYS A 301 -23.81 -4.43 -9.22
C LYS A 301 -24.02 -5.92 -8.88
N GLN A 302 -23.08 -6.77 -9.24
CA GLN A 302 -23.17 -8.23 -9.04
C GLN A 302 -22.59 -8.70 -7.71
N SER A 303 -21.73 -7.90 -7.06
CA SER A 303 -21.10 -8.25 -5.78
C SER A 303 -22.13 -8.34 -4.66
N GLN A 304 -22.35 -9.53 -4.14
CA GLN A 304 -23.25 -9.75 -3.00
C GLN A 304 -22.76 -8.99 -1.75
N ASP A 305 -21.44 -8.98 -1.51
CA ASP A 305 -20.84 -8.27 -0.38
C ASP A 305 -21.11 -6.75 -0.49
N TYR A 306 -20.99 -6.19 -1.70
CA TYR A 306 -21.29 -4.76 -1.94
C TYR A 306 -22.78 -4.45 -1.77
N GLN A 307 -23.66 -5.29 -2.32
CA GLN A 307 -25.11 -5.10 -2.17
C GLN A 307 -25.55 -5.22 -0.71
N LYS A 308 -25.00 -6.17 0.05
CA LYS A 308 -25.22 -6.30 1.48
C LYS A 308 -24.78 -5.04 2.24
N LEU A 309 -23.59 -4.52 1.93
CA LEU A 309 -23.10 -3.27 2.51
C LEU A 309 -24.05 -2.10 2.26
N LEU A 310 -24.55 -1.93 1.02
CA LEU A 310 -25.52 -0.89 0.69
C LEU A 310 -26.82 -1.03 1.49
N HIS A 311 -27.32 -2.26 1.66
CA HIS A 311 -28.50 -2.53 2.48
C HIS A 311 -28.28 -2.19 3.95
N GLU A 312 -27.12 -2.51 4.53
CA GLU A 312 -26.77 -2.19 5.91
C GLU A 312 -26.75 -0.67 6.13
N PHE A 313 -26.15 0.09 5.20
CA PHE A 313 -26.16 1.57 5.28
C PHE A 313 -27.54 2.16 5.06
N ALA A 314 -28.36 1.61 4.17
CA ALA A 314 -29.72 2.10 3.95
C ALA A 314 -30.65 1.84 5.17
N ALA A 315 -30.40 0.75 5.90
CA ALA A 315 -31.16 0.42 7.11
C ALA A 315 -30.81 1.30 8.32
N HIS A 316 -29.61 1.92 8.30
CA HIS A 316 -29.10 2.78 9.38
C HIS A 316 -28.61 4.13 8.83
N PRO A 317 -29.50 4.96 8.26
CA PRO A 317 -29.08 6.25 7.71
C PRO A 317 -28.73 7.21 8.85
N ASN A 318 -27.46 7.34 9.17
CA ASN A 318 -26.94 8.43 9.97
C ASN A 318 -25.84 9.17 9.20
N PRO A 319 -26.23 10.13 8.32
CA PRO A 319 -25.29 10.86 7.49
C PRO A 319 -24.37 11.80 8.29
N GLU A 320 -24.71 12.17 9.53
CA GLU A 320 -23.91 13.10 10.34
C GLU A 320 -22.61 12.48 10.87
N SER A 321 -22.52 11.15 10.97
CA SER A 321 -21.33 10.49 11.52
C SER A 321 -20.20 10.28 10.52
N ILE A 322 -20.47 10.37 9.22
CA ILE A 322 -19.47 10.07 8.17
C ILE A 322 -18.56 11.30 7.92
N PHE A 323 -19.02 12.51 8.26
CA PHE A 323 -18.29 13.76 8.02
C PHE A 323 -18.16 14.64 9.27
N ALA A 324 -18.33 14.10 10.46
CA ALA A 324 -18.04 14.84 11.68
C ALA A 324 -16.56 15.25 11.68
N GLU A 325 -16.29 16.54 11.73
CA GLU A 325 -14.93 17.05 11.90
C GLU A 325 -14.30 16.40 13.14
N PRO A 326 -13.03 15.98 13.07
CA PRO A 326 -12.35 15.46 14.25
C PRO A 326 -12.40 16.54 15.35
N PRO A 327 -12.61 16.14 16.61
CA PRO A 327 -12.62 17.09 17.70
C PRO A 327 -11.32 17.90 17.69
N PRO A 328 -11.37 19.21 18.02
CA PRO A 328 -10.17 20.03 18.04
C PRO A 328 -9.16 19.40 19.00
N PRO A 329 -7.86 19.47 18.67
CA PRO A 329 -6.82 18.88 19.50
C PRO A 329 -6.91 19.45 20.92
N ASP A 330 -6.75 18.57 21.92
CA ASP A 330 -6.80 18.95 23.33
C ASP A 330 -5.75 20.06 23.56
N PRO A 331 -6.15 21.22 24.16
CA PRO A 331 -5.23 22.33 24.45
C PRO A 331 -4.00 21.92 25.27
N LYS A 332 -4.02 20.72 25.88
CA LYS A 332 -2.88 20.17 26.64
C LYS A 332 -1.79 19.60 25.75
N ASP A 333 -2.11 19.14 24.53
CA ASP A 333 -1.13 18.56 23.59
C ASP A 333 -0.25 19.62 22.91
N GLY A 334 -0.74 20.85 22.78
CA GLY A 334 0.00 21.99 22.21
C GLY A 334 1.15 22.52 23.10
N LYS A 335 1.24 22.13 24.37
CA LYS A 335 2.31 22.58 25.26
C LYS A 335 3.55 21.68 25.24
N ALA A 336 3.44 20.44 24.78
CA ALA A 336 4.58 19.52 24.67
C ALA A 336 5.44 19.79 23.41
N ALA A 337 4.82 20.24 22.32
CA ALA A 337 5.50 20.46 21.04
C ALA A 337 6.36 21.74 20.97
N LYS A 338 6.16 22.71 21.87
CA LYS A 338 6.91 23.99 21.86
C LYS A 338 8.28 23.97 22.55
N LYS A 339 8.73 22.84 23.13
CA LYS A 339 10.01 22.76 23.84
C LYS A 339 11.17 22.14 23.07
N GLN A 340 10.98 21.73 21.81
CA GLN A 340 12.03 21.05 21.04
C GLN A 340 12.58 21.80 19.81
N ASN A 341 12.16 23.04 19.56
CA ASN A 341 12.76 23.84 18.47
C ASN A 341 13.77 24.85 19.07
N LYS A 342 14.98 24.39 19.38
CA LYS A 342 16.18 25.24 19.39
C LYS A 342 17.02 24.89 18.16
N PRO A 343 17.39 25.86 17.31
CA PRO A 343 18.30 25.62 16.20
C PRO A 343 19.68 25.29 16.75
N ILE A 344 20.25 24.20 16.25
CA ILE A 344 21.65 23.85 16.46
C ILE A 344 22.47 24.62 15.44
N PRO A 345 23.64 25.19 15.84
CA PRO A 345 24.48 26.05 15.03
C PRO A 345 25.09 25.36 13.81
#